data_6feec4cbed385b2a793f15b37079ec67
#
_entry.id   6feec4cbed385b2a793f15b37079ec67
#
_cell.length_a   1.000
_cell.length_b   1.000
_cell.length_c   1.000
_cell.angle_alpha   90.00
_cell.angle_beta   90.00
_cell.angle_gamma   90.00
#
_symmetry.space_group_name_H-M   'P 1'
#
loop_
_entity.id
_entity.type
_entity.pdbx_description
1 polymer ?
#
loop_
_entity_poly.entity_id
_entity_poly.type
_entity_poly.pdbx_seq_one_letter_code
_entity_poly.pdbx_strand_id
1 'polypeptide(L)'
;MATLLRGLLLGLMLSAVCFAQAAEEVRVGAYHFPPYVIKPESERPGGLLPELLQALNQLQSDYRFTLVATSTMRRYRDLQSGRFDLILFESPAWGWQDTAHTALDLHIEDAEVYVARLQPGRDERYFDQLQGKRMALYSGYHYGFAGFNADKQFLTDTFNAVLTYSHDSNLVMLLRGRADVAVVTRSYLRAYQQRYPEQSGALLESQRVDQVYQHQALFRPESALQPPAFAELLKQLNRNRQLDKLLERYHLRDASRLRSD
;
A
#
# COMPACT_ATOMS: atom_id res chain seq x y z
N MET A 1 52.45 -55.31 -9.91
CA MET A 1 52.42 -53.92 -9.55
C MET A 1 51.43 -53.06 -10.35
N ALA A 2 50.42 -53.63 -10.98
CA ALA A 2 49.45 -52.88 -11.81
C ALA A 2 48.01 -52.89 -11.27
N THR A 3 47.75 -53.46 -10.12
CA THR A 3 46.41 -53.59 -9.52
C THR A 3 46.16 -52.64 -8.36
N LEU A 4 47.17 -51.89 -7.90
CA LEU A 4 47.03 -50.90 -6.78
C LEU A 4 46.74 -49.49 -7.22
N LEU A 5 46.83 -49.17 -8.52
CA LEU A 5 46.62 -47.82 -9.05
C LEU A 5 45.18 -47.55 -9.51
N ARG A 6 44.31 -48.58 -9.59
CA ARG A 6 42.89 -48.42 -10.00
C ARG A 6 41.94 -48.11 -8.84
N GLY A 7 42.40 -48.30 -7.61
CA GLY A 7 41.60 -48.02 -6.40
C GLY A 7 41.59 -46.58 -5.93
N LEU A 8 42.55 -45.74 -6.42
CA LEU A 8 42.74 -44.37 -5.92
C LEU A 8 42.00 -43.30 -6.72
N LEU A 9 41.47 -43.65 -7.91
CA LEU A 9 40.72 -42.71 -8.78
C LEU A 9 39.22 -42.73 -8.59
N LEU A 10 38.69 -43.63 -7.76
CA LEU A 10 37.24 -43.76 -7.46
C LEU A 10 36.82 -43.03 -6.20
N GLY A 11 37.76 -42.46 -5.45
CA GLY A 11 37.51 -41.79 -4.15
C GLY A 11 37.36 -40.24 -4.22
N LEU A 12 37.48 -39.63 -5.38
CA LEU A 12 37.50 -38.15 -5.49
C LEU A 12 36.32 -37.55 -6.28
N MET A 13 35.24 -38.31 -6.50
CA MET A 13 33.95 -37.69 -6.78
C MET A 13 33.32 -37.33 -5.44
N LEU A 14 33.96 -36.43 -4.68
CA LEU A 14 33.29 -35.71 -3.61
C LEU A 14 32.20 -34.88 -4.29
N SER A 15 31.01 -35.40 -4.19
CA SER A 15 29.77 -34.69 -4.51
C SER A 15 29.84 -33.29 -3.90
N ALA A 16 30.06 -32.27 -4.72
CA ALA A 16 29.73 -30.92 -4.39
C ALA A 16 28.22 -30.91 -4.20
N VAL A 17 27.77 -31.26 -2.99
CA VAL A 17 26.39 -31.03 -2.55
C VAL A 17 26.27 -29.52 -2.51
N CYS A 18 25.87 -28.92 -3.65
CA CYS A 18 25.32 -27.58 -3.65
C CYS A 18 24.14 -27.61 -2.71
N PHE A 19 24.31 -27.21 -1.47
CA PHE A 19 23.20 -26.81 -0.63
C PHE A 19 22.55 -25.62 -1.34
N ALA A 20 21.55 -25.91 -2.16
CA ALA A 20 20.63 -24.86 -2.59
C ALA A 20 19.99 -24.37 -1.31
N GLN A 21 20.48 -23.25 -0.80
CA GLN A 21 19.85 -22.58 0.34
C GLN A 21 18.43 -22.24 -0.10
N ALA A 22 17.44 -22.82 0.57
CA ALA A 22 16.06 -22.50 0.29
C ALA A 22 15.86 -20.99 0.54
N ALA A 23 15.19 -20.31 -0.39
CA ALA A 23 14.85 -18.91 -0.23
C ALA A 23 14.13 -18.69 1.09
N GLU A 24 14.55 -17.71 1.85
CA GLU A 24 13.91 -17.35 3.12
C GLU A 24 12.54 -16.73 2.86
N GLU A 25 11.48 -17.30 3.47
CA GLU A 25 10.14 -16.77 3.29
C GLU A 25 9.98 -15.46 4.06
N VAL A 26 9.54 -14.43 3.35
CA VAL A 26 9.20 -13.11 3.89
C VAL A 26 7.72 -12.86 3.66
N ARG A 27 6.94 -12.91 4.73
CA ARG A 27 5.49 -12.72 4.71
C ARG A 27 5.17 -11.23 4.78
N VAL A 28 4.38 -10.75 3.83
CA VAL A 28 4.02 -9.33 3.70
C VAL A 28 2.54 -9.15 4.00
N GLY A 29 2.23 -8.41 5.06
CA GLY A 29 0.86 -8.09 5.45
C GLY A 29 0.19 -7.20 4.41
N ALA A 30 -1.08 -7.49 4.09
CA ALA A 30 -1.85 -6.76 3.10
C ALA A 30 -3.32 -6.67 3.51
N TYR A 31 -3.86 -5.46 3.54
CA TYR A 31 -5.30 -5.19 3.68
C TYR A 31 -5.81 -4.46 2.45
N HIS A 32 -7.13 -4.42 2.28
CA HIS A 32 -7.71 -3.72 1.12
C HIS A 32 -7.46 -2.21 1.22
N PHE A 33 -6.53 -1.72 0.41
CA PHE A 33 -6.08 -0.33 0.33
C PHE A 33 -5.80 0.06 -1.13
N PRO A 34 -6.83 0.29 -1.96
CA PRO A 34 -6.65 0.68 -3.36
C PRO A 34 -5.97 2.05 -3.50
N PRO A 35 -5.04 2.24 -4.46
CA PRO A 35 -4.66 1.28 -5.50
C PRO A 35 -3.50 0.34 -5.11
N TYR A 36 -3.02 0.41 -3.85
CA TYR A 36 -1.87 -0.37 -3.38
C TYR A 36 -2.18 -1.87 -3.28
N VAL A 37 -3.34 -2.21 -2.71
CA VAL A 37 -3.78 -3.58 -2.51
C VAL A 37 -5.28 -3.67 -2.81
N ILE A 38 -5.66 -4.58 -3.69
CA ILE A 38 -7.05 -4.83 -4.07
C ILE A 38 -7.40 -6.29 -3.79
N LYS A 39 -8.37 -6.53 -2.91
CA LYS A 39 -8.86 -7.86 -2.53
C LYS A 39 -7.73 -8.83 -2.14
N PRO A 40 -6.97 -8.53 -1.07
CA PRO A 40 -5.82 -9.34 -0.66
C PRO A 40 -6.17 -10.80 -0.32
N GLU A 41 -7.44 -11.06 -0.01
CA GLU A 41 -7.97 -12.39 0.32
C GLU A 41 -8.32 -13.22 -0.93
N SER A 42 -8.28 -12.65 -2.13
CA SER A 42 -8.63 -13.35 -3.36
C SER A 42 -7.48 -14.22 -3.86
N GLU A 43 -7.78 -15.20 -4.72
CA GLU A 43 -6.76 -16.03 -5.38
C GLU A 43 -5.79 -15.20 -6.23
N ARG A 44 -6.23 -14.05 -6.73
CA ARG A 44 -5.45 -13.13 -7.55
C ARG A 44 -5.60 -11.71 -7.01
N PRO A 45 -4.89 -11.35 -5.95
CA PRO A 45 -4.89 -10.00 -5.43
C PRO A 45 -4.37 -9.03 -6.49
N GLY A 46 -4.99 -7.85 -6.57
CA GLY A 46 -4.55 -6.78 -7.48
C GLY A 46 -3.86 -5.64 -6.73
N GLY A 47 -3.41 -4.64 -7.50
CA GLY A 47 -2.78 -3.44 -6.99
C GLY A 47 -1.26 -3.46 -7.05
N LEU A 48 -0.65 -2.38 -6.60
CA LEU A 48 0.80 -2.18 -6.64
C LEU A 48 1.58 -3.25 -5.87
N LEU A 49 1.11 -3.64 -4.67
CA LEU A 49 1.85 -4.55 -3.80
C LEU A 49 2.08 -5.93 -4.44
N PRO A 50 1.06 -6.64 -4.96
CA PRO A 50 1.30 -7.93 -5.61
C PRO A 50 2.30 -7.86 -6.77
N GLU A 51 2.24 -6.80 -7.59
CA GLU A 51 3.18 -6.60 -8.70
C GLU A 51 4.60 -6.31 -8.19
N LEU A 52 4.74 -5.53 -7.13
CA LEU A 52 6.03 -5.25 -6.48
C LEU A 52 6.65 -6.54 -5.91
N LEU A 53 5.86 -7.36 -5.20
CA LEU A 53 6.34 -8.63 -4.64
C LEU A 53 6.75 -9.61 -5.76
N GLN A 54 5.99 -9.66 -6.86
CA GLN A 54 6.36 -10.44 -8.02
C GLN A 54 7.70 -9.98 -8.61
N ALA A 55 7.90 -8.67 -8.76
CA ALA A 55 9.14 -8.11 -9.28
C ALA A 55 10.34 -8.39 -8.35
N LEU A 56 10.15 -8.28 -7.03
CA LEU A 56 11.17 -8.64 -6.03
C LEU A 56 11.53 -10.12 -6.07
N ASN A 57 10.55 -11.02 -6.22
CA ASN A 57 10.79 -12.45 -6.34
C ASN A 57 11.50 -12.84 -7.65
N GLN A 58 11.34 -12.04 -8.72
CA GLN A 58 12.06 -12.24 -9.98
C GLN A 58 13.49 -11.66 -9.97
N LEU A 59 13.74 -10.67 -9.11
CA LEU A 59 15.01 -9.97 -9.03
C LEU A 59 16.12 -10.81 -8.39
N GLN A 60 15.77 -11.62 -7.41
CA GLN A 60 16.72 -12.34 -6.55
C GLN A 60 16.11 -13.67 -6.05
N SER A 61 16.94 -14.56 -5.45
CA SER A 61 16.58 -15.89 -4.97
C SER A 61 16.78 -16.08 -3.45
N ASP A 62 17.31 -15.09 -2.73
CA ASP A 62 17.62 -15.19 -1.31
C ASP A 62 16.34 -15.12 -0.45
N TYR A 63 15.34 -14.36 -0.91
CA TYR A 63 14.06 -14.18 -0.25
C TYR A 63 12.90 -14.56 -1.16
N ARG A 64 11.86 -15.14 -0.56
CA ARG A 64 10.58 -15.40 -1.21
C ARG A 64 9.49 -14.57 -0.53
N PHE A 65 9.05 -13.51 -1.18
CA PHE A 65 7.96 -12.66 -0.69
C PHE A 65 6.61 -13.30 -0.95
N THR A 66 5.80 -13.43 0.11
CA THR A 66 4.43 -13.95 0.06
C THR A 66 3.46 -12.97 0.68
N LEU A 67 2.26 -12.83 0.10
CA LEU A 67 1.24 -11.92 0.60
C LEU A 67 0.38 -12.62 1.65
N VAL A 68 0.17 -11.97 2.80
CA VAL A 68 -0.69 -12.44 3.90
C VAL A 68 -1.83 -11.46 4.12
N ALA A 69 -3.05 -11.88 3.82
CA ALA A 69 -4.22 -11.04 3.99
C ALA A 69 -4.50 -10.74 5.47
N THR A 70 -4.75 -9.46 5.76
CA THR A 70 -5.16 -8.96 7.07
C THR A 70 -6.32 -7.94 6.90
N SER A 71 -6.58 -7.12 7.91
CA SER A 71 -7.56 -6.03 7.83
C SER A 71 -7.00 -4.76 8.50
N THR A 72 -7.59 -3.61 8.20
CA THR A 72 -7.25 -2.31 8.81
C THR A 72 -7.18 -2.37 10.33
N MET A 73 -8.04 -3.17 10.97
CA MET A 73 -8.09 -3.28 12.43
C MET A 73 -7.13 -4.32 13.00
N ARG A 74 -6.83 -5.40 12.26
CA ARG A 74 -6.00 -6.50 12.78
C ARG A 74 -4.52 -6.34 12.47
N ARG A 75 -4.14 -5.49 11.53
CA ARG A 75 -2.76 -5.39 11.03
C ARG A 75 -1.71 -5.15 12.11
N TYR A 76 -2.05 -4.39 13.16
CA TYR A 76 -1.16 -4.11 14.28
C TYR A 76 -0.82 -5.39 15.07
N ARG A 77 -1.87 -6.09 15.51
CA ARG A 77 -1.72 -7.35 16.25
C ARG A 77 -1.08 -8.43 15.38
N ASP A 78 -1.42 -8.48 14.10
CA ASP A 78 -0.90 -9.49 13.18
C ASP A 78 0.60 -9.28 12.91
N LEU A 79 1.11 -8.04 12.85
CA LEU A 79 2.55 -7.72 12.83
C LEU A 79 3.20 -8.13 14.16
N GLN A 80 2.64 -7.72 15.29
CA GLN A 80 3.18 -7.98 16.62
C GLN A 80 3.25 -9.49 16.93
N SER A 81 2.25 -10.27 16.51
CA SER A 81 2.23 -11.73 16.72
C SER A 81 3.08 -12.52 15.72
N GLY A 82 3.73 -11.85 14.75
CA GLY A 82 4.54 -12.50 13.74
C GLY A 82 3.73 -13.27 12.69
N ARG A 83 2.45 -12.91 12.48
CA ARG A 83 1.66 -13.48 11.38
C ARG A 83 2.23 -13.09 10.01
N PHE A 84 2.83 -11.91 9.92
CA PHE A 84 3.64 -11.45 8.80
C PHE A 84 4.88 -10.70 9.32
N ASP A 85 5.87 -10.54 8.48
CA ASP A 85 7.19 -10.04 8.84
C ASP A 85 7.34 -8.54 8.59
N LEU A 86 6.62 -8.02 7.60
CA LEU A 86 6.52 -6.59 7.30
C LEU A 86 5.17 -6.24 6.68
N ILE A 87 4.86 -4.95 6.69
CA ILE A 87 3.73 -4.37 5.97
C ILE A 87 4.19 -3.10 5.27
N LEU A 88 3.73 -2.87 4.03
CA LEU A 88 4.09 -1.72 3.22
C LEU A 88 2.95 -0.71 3.12
N PHE A 89 3.29 0.51 2.72
CA PHE A 89 2.35 1.61 2.46
C PHE A 89 1.61 2.08 3.70
N GLU A 90 2.29 2.07 4.84
CA GLU A 90 1.77 2.61 6.10
C GLU A 90 2.25 4.03 6.37
N SER A 91 1.59 4.70 7.31
CA SER A 91 1.99 6.01 7.83
C SER A 91 2.13 5.94 9.36
N PRO A 92 3.11 6.62 9.96
CA PRO A 92 3.27 6.68 11.42
C PRO A 92 2.02 7.24 12.14
N ALA A 93 1.26 8.10 11.46
CA ALA A 93 0.04 8.69 12.01
C ALA A 93 -1.16 7.72 12.11
N TRP A 94 -1.05 6.50 11.57
CA TRP A 94 -2.16 5.56 11.46
C TRP A 94 -2.19 4.51 12.58
N GLY A 95 -1.90 4.93 13.84
CA GLY A 95 -2.10 4.11 15.03
C GLY A 95 -1.00 3.09 15.32
N TRP A 96 0.22 3.29 14.80
CA TRP A 96 1.35 2.39 14.98
C TRP A 96 2.18 2.62 16.25
N GLN A 97 1.84 3.65 17.05
CA GLN A 97 2.65 4.13 18.19
C GLN A 97 2.88 3.04 19.25
N ASP A 98 1.88 2.18 19.48
CA ASP A 98 1.94 1.13 20.50
C ASP A 98 2.40 -0.24 19.95
N THR A 99 2.80 -0.31 18.68
CA THR A 99 3.26 -1.54 18.03
C THR A 99 4.75 -1.46 17.75
N ALA A 100 5.54 -2.34 18.36
CA ALA A 100 6.99 -2.38 18.14
C ALA A 100 7.31 -2.70 16.66
N HIS A 101 8.06 -1.84 16.01
CA HIS A 101 8.50 -2.01 14.62
C HIS A 101 9.75 -1.19 14.33
N THR A 102 10.45 -1.53 13.23
CA THR A 102 11.41 -0.66 12.56
C THR A 102 10.80 -0.18 11.26
N ALA A 103 11.12 1.05 10.84
CA ALA A 103 10.52 1.67 9.67
C ALA A 103 11.54 1.98 8.59
N LEU A 104 11.11 1.89 7.32
CA LEU A 104 11.84 2.37 6.15
C LEU A 104 10.95 3.30 5.36
N ASP A 105 11.41 4.52 5.08
CA ASP A 105 10.75 5.43 4.16
C ASP A 105 10.85 4.87 2.72
N LEU A 106 9.70 4.71 2.08
CA LEU A 106 9.62 4.23 0.70
C LEU A 106 9.81 5.35 -0.33
N HIS A 107 9.87 6.63 0.11
CA HIS A 107 9.89 7.81 -0.74
C HIS A 107 8.72 7.84 -1.74
N ILE A 108 7.57 7.36 -1.31
CA ILE A 108 6.30 7.36 -2.04
C ILE A 108 5.33 8.26 -1.29
N GLU A 109 4.92 9.35 -1.92
CA GLU A 109 3.94 10.28 -1.37
C GLU A 109 2.55 10.02 -1.94
N ASP A 110 1.54 10.11 -1.10
CA ASP A 110 0.15 10.18 -1.52
C ASP A 110 -0.64 11.09 -0.56
N ALA A 111 -1.94 11.23 -0.80
CA ALA A 111 -2.79 12.08 0.01
C ALA A 111 -4.24 11.55 0.06
N GLU A 112 -4.95 11.91 1.12
CA GLU A 112 -6.41 11.84 1.13
C GLU A 112 -6.98 13.19 0.65
N VAL A 113 -7.90 13.14 -0.33
CA VAL A 113 -8.50 14.32 -0.94
C VAL A 113 -10.01 14.36 -0.75
N TYR A 114 -10.54 15.58 -0.60
CA TYR A 114 -11.98 15.78 -0.52
C TYR A 114 -12.56 15.81 -1.93
N VAL A 115 -13.68 15.12 -2.10
CA VAL A 115 -14.44 15.07 -3.35
C VAL A 115 -15.90 15.35 -3.08
N ALA A 116 -16.55 16.12 -3.93
CA ALA A 116 -17.99 16.36 -3.89
C ALA A 116 -18.59 16.17 -5.28
N ARG A 117 -19.91 16.07 -5.36
CA ARG A 117 -20.61 16.12 -6.66
C ARG A 117 -20.54 17.54 -7.22
N LEU A 118 -20.11 17.71 -8.48
CA LEU A 118 -20.15 18.98 -9.18
C LEU A 118 -21.61 19.44 -9.36
N GLN A 119 -21.87 20.70 -9.04
CA GLN A 119 -23.20 21.33 -9.20
C GLN A 119 -23.01 22.79 -9.62
N PRO A 120 -24.00 23.43 -10.30
CA PRO A 120 -23.94 24.85 -10.62
C PRO A 120 -23.70 25.70 -9.36
N GLY A 121 -22.70 26.59 -9.41
CA GLY A 121 -22.35 27.48 -8.31
C GLY A 121 -21.56 26.83 -7.16
N ARG A 122 -21.25 25.52 -7.25
CA ARG A 122 -20.40 24.83 -6.27
C ARG A 122 -18.94 24.97 -6.70
N ASP A 123 -18.12 25.55 -5.85
CA ASP A 123 -16.68 25.75 -6.04
C ASP A 123 -15.88 25.24 -4.84
N GLU A 124 -14.59 25.56 -4.79
CA GLU A 124 -13.65 25.15 -3.73
C GLU A 124 -14.14 25.49 -2.32
N ARG A 125 -14.83 26.63 -2.14
CA ARG A 125 -15.38 27.07 -0.84
C ARG A 125 -16.39 26.08 -0.24
N TYR A 126 -16.93 25.16 -1.06
CA TYR A 126 -17.79 24.09 -0.55
C TYR A 126 -17.10 23.21 0.50
N PHE A 127 -15.79 23.12 0.43
CA PHE A 127 -14.99 22.30 1.35
C PHE A 127 -14.50 23.05 2.60
N ASP A 128 -14.72 24.37 2.71
CA ASP A 128 -14.27 25.17 3.86
C ASP A 128 -14.94 24.73 5.17
N GLN A 129 -16.17 24.27 5.08
CA GLN A 129 -16.91 23.77 6.23
C GLN A 129 -17.44 22.36 5.98
N LEU A 130 -16.92 21.40 6.73
CA LEU A 130 -17.35 19.99 6.65
C LEU A 130 -18.50 19.68 7.62
N GLN A 131 -18.69 20.48 8.66
CA GLN A 131 -19.72 20.27 9.66
C GLN A 131 -21.13 20.29 9.03
N GLY A 132 -21.96 19.32 9.43
CA GLY A 132 -23.31 19.15 8.92
C GLY A 132 -23.41 18.45 7.55
N LYS A 133 -22.29 18.24 6.84
CA LYS A 133 -22.27 17.45 5.61
C LYS A 133 -22.25 15.95 5.91
N ARG A 134 -22.95 15.17 5.10
CA ARG A 134 -22.85 13.69 5.13
C ARG A 134 -21.56 13.27 4.45
N MET A 135 -20.67 12.64 5.20
CA MET A 135 -19.37 12.23 4.71
C MET A 135 -19.37 10.74 4.35
N ALA A 136 -18.99 10.39 3.13
CA ALA A 136 -18.73 9.01 2.73
C ALA A 136 -17.25 8.69 2.97
N LEU A 137 -16.98 7.81 3.93
CA LEU A 137 -15.63 7.51 4.42
C LEU A 137 -15.34 6.00 4.33
N TYR A 138 -14.07 5.66 4.26
CA TYR A 138 -13.63 4.26 4.32
C TYR A 138 -13.46 3.84 5.79
N SER A 139 -14.09 2.74 6.17
CA SER A 139 -14.05 2.23 7.55
C SER A 139 -12.64 1.78 7.96
N GLY A 140 -12.13 2.32 9.05
CA GLY A 140 -10.81 2.02 9.60
C GLY A 140 -9.66 2.83 8.99
N TYR A 141 -9.96 3.83 8.14
CA TYR A 141 -8.97 4.82 7.72
C TYR A 141 -8.83 5.92 8.78
N HIS A 142 -7.64 6.51 8.83
CA HIS A 142 -7.28 7.58 9.74
C HIS A 142 -7.29 8.90 8.98
N TYR A 143 -8.23 9.78 9.30
CA TYR A 143 -8.43 11.05 8.60
C TYR A 143 -7.87 12.22 9.40
N GLY A 144 -7.18 13.15 8.73
CA GLY A 144 -6.59 14.33 9.33
C GLY A 144 -7.64 15.24 9.98
N PHE A 145 -8.78 15.48 9.31
CA PHE A 145 -9.88 16.29 9.87
C PHE A 145 -10.48 15.72 11.16
N ALA A 146 -10.31 14.42 11.40
CA ALA A 146 -10.79 13.70 12.57
C ALA A 146 -9.68 13.48 13.63
N GLY A 147 -8.53 14.17 13.51
CA GLY A 147 -7.38 13.97 14.39
C GLY A 147 -6.81 12.55 14.35
N PHE A 148 -6.91 11.89 13.20
CA PHE A 148 -6.51 10.51 12.96
C PHE A 148 -7.26 9.46 13.80
N ASN A 149 -8.38 9.84 14.44
CA ASN A 149 -9.24 8.90 15.13
C ASN A 149 -10.08 8.11 14.13
N ALA A 150 -9.85 6.78 14.04
CA ALA A 150 -10.55 5.87 13.15
C ALA A 150 -11.76 5.17 13.80
N ASP A 151 -12.13 5.56 15.02
CA ASP A 151 -13.27 4.99 15.73
C ASP A 151 -14.58 5.25 14.98
N LYS A 152 -15.34 4.19 14.75
CA LYS A 152 -16.56 4.25 13.92
C LYS A 152 -17.64 5.12 14.54
N GLN A 153 -17.85 5.00 15.85
CA GLN A 153 -18.87 5.74 16.56
C GLN A 153 -18.54 7.24 16.55
N PHE A 154 -17.28 7.57 16.85
CA PHE A 154 -16.79 8.94 16.80
C PHE A 154 -16.98 9.57 15.41
N LEU A 155 -16.60 8.89 14.35
CA LEU A 155 -16.75 9.40 12.97
C LEU A 155 -18.23 9.59 12.60
N THR A 156 -19.10 8.66 13.00
CA THR A 156 -20.53 8.73 12.71
C THR A 156 -21.20 9.88 13.46
N ASP A 157 -20.95 9.99 14.77
CA ASP A 157 -21.62 10.96 15.61
C ASP A 157 -21.12 12.39 15.42
N THR A 158 -19.79 12.55 15.20
CA THR A 158 -19.17 13.87 15.13
C THR A 158 -19.22 14.45 13.71
N PHE A 159 -19.07 13.58 12.68
CA PHE A 159 -18.91 14.01 11.29
C PHE A 159 -20.03 13.50 10.36
N ASN A 160 -21.12 12.98 10.91
CA ASN A 160 -22.24 12.44 10.10
C ASN A 160 -21.75 11.46 9.01
N ALA A 161 -20.79 10.60 9.40
CA ALA A 161 -20.10 9.73 8.46
C ALA A 161 -20.94 8.49 8.13
N VAL A 162 -21.02 8.17 6.84
CA VAL A 162 -21.43 6.86 6.32
C VAL A 162 -20.17 6.09 6.01
N LEU A 163 -19.93 5.01 6.77
CA LEU A 163 -18.73 4.20 6.65
C LEU A 163 -18.94 3.06 5.67
N THR A 164 -18.08 2.97 4.66
CA THR A 164 -18.08 1.89 3.65
C THR A 164 -16.74 1.13 3.68
N TYR A 165 -16.62 0.13 2.83
CA TYR A 165 -15.38 -0.62 2.60
C TYR A 165 -14.93 -0.51 1.13
N SER A 166 -15.31 0.58 0.44
CA SER A 166 -15.01 0.78 -0.97
C SER A 166 -15.04 2.25 -1.36
N HIS A 167 -13.93 2.74 -1.91
CA HIS A 167 -13.90 4.09 -2.51
C HIS A 167 -14.87 4.23 -3.69
N ASP A 168 -15.08 3.15 -4.49
CA ASP A 168 -16.13 3.14 -5.53
C ASP A 168 -17.50 3.44 -4.93
N SER A 169 -17.85 2.79 -3.81
CA SER A 169 -19.12 3.04 -3.12
C SER A 169 -19.23 4.49 -2.64
N ASN A 170 -18.15 5.06 -2.11
CA ASN A 170 -18.10 6.44 -1.65
C ASN A 170 -18.37 7.42 -2.80
N LEU A 171 -17.70 7.24 -3.94
CA LEU A 171 -17.90 8.08 -5.12
C LEU A 171 -19.31 7.91 -5.74
N VAL A 172 -19.82 6.68 -5.79
CA VAL A 172 -21.20 6.42 -6.24
C VAL A 172 -22.24 7.09 -5.32
N MET A 173 -21.99 7.13 -4.00
CA MET A 173 -22.86 7.85 -3.06
C MET A 173 -22.89 9.35 -3.36
N LEU A 174 -21.75 9.97 -3.68
CA LEU A 174 -21.71 11.37 -4.13
C LEU A 174 -22.53 11.60 -5.40
N LEU A 175 -22.29 10.79 -6.43
CA LEU A 175 -22.98 10.91 -7.72
C LEU A 175 -24.49 10.77 -7.60
N ARG A 176 -24.95 9.93 -6.65
CA ARG A 176 -26.38 9.71 -6.35
C ARG A 176 -26.96 10.68 -5.31
N GLY A 177 -26.18 11.66 -4.83
CA GLY A 177 -26.63 12.62 -3.81
C GLY A 177 -26.89 12.01 -2.42
N ARG A 178 -26.34 10.82 -2.14
CA ARG A 178 -26.48 10.13 -0.87
C ARG A 178 -25.40 10.54 0.16
N ALA A 179 -24.34 11.18 -0.31
CA ALA A 179 -23.33 11.85 0.49
C ALA A 179 -23.03 13.24 -0.10
N ASP A 180 -22.52 14.13 0.72
CA ASP A 180 -22.19 15.49 0.35
C ASP A 180 -20.70 15.64 0.01
N VAL A 181 -19.84 14.93 0.77
CA VAL A 181 -18.39 14.87 0.59
C VAL A 181 -17.93 13.42 0.76
N ALA A 182 -16.98 13.00 -0.06
CA ALA A 182 -16.18 11.78 0.19
C ALA A 182 -14.73 12.16 0.41
N VAL A 183 -14.01 11.36 1.18
CA VAL A 183 -12.56 11.44 1.31
C VAL A 183 -11.99 10.16 0.72
N VAL A 184 -11.11 10.31 -0.26
CA VAL A 184 -10.53 9.18 -1.01
C VAL A 184 -9.05 9.41 -1.26
N THR A 185 -8.31 8.32 -1.40
CA THR A 185 -6.89 8.37 -1.75
C THR A 185 -6.69 9.02 -3.12
N ARG A 186 -5.77 9.96 -3.26
CA ARG A 186 -5.54 10.74 -4.49
C ARG A 186 -5.18 9.83 -5.68
N SER A 187 -4.26 8.90 -5.48
CA SER A 187 -3.87 7.95 -6.53
C SER A 187 -5.04 7.08 -6.99
N TYR A 188 -5.90 6.67 -6.06
CA TYR A 188 -7.15 5.97 -6.39
C TYR A 188 -8.09 6.85 -7.22
N LEU A 189 -8.27 8.12 -6.84
CA LEU A 189 -9.12 9.04 -7.60
C LEU A 189 -8.62 9.20 -9.03
N ARG A 190 -7.31 9.32 -9.25
CA ARG A 190 -6.71 9.38 -10.60
C ARG A 190 -7.03 8.13 -11.43
N ALA A 191 -6.90 6.95 -10.83
CA ALA A 191 -7.25 5.70 -11.49
C ALA A 191 -8.77 5.61 -11.81
N TYR A 192 -9.61 6.09 -10.91
CA TYR A 192 -11.05 6.16 -11.11
C TYR A 192 -11.40 7.11 -12.26
N GLN A 193 -10.80 8.30 -12.30
CA GLN A 193 -11.01 9.30 -13.34
C GLN A 193 -10.66 8.78 -14.74
N GLN A 194 -9.58 8.01 -14.86
CA GLN A 194 -9.20 7.37 -16.12
C GLN A 194 -10.19 6.27 -16.54
N ARG A 195 -10.66 5.48 -15.58
CA ARG A 195 -11.58 4.36 -15.86
C ARG A 195 -13.00 4.83 -16.21
N TYR A 196 -13.45 5.92 -15.59
CA TYR A 196 -14.81 6.43 -15.70
C TYR A 196 -14.85 7.93 -16.03
N PRO A 197 -14.37 8.35 -17.22
CA PRO A 197 -14.23 9.78 -17.57
C PRO A 197 -15.55 10.55 -17.52
N GLU A 198 -16.68 9.94 -17.90
CA GLU A 198 -18.01 10.60 -17.85
C GLU A 198 -18.43 10.87 -16.38
N GLN A 199 -18.23 9.92 -15.48
CA GLN A 199 -18.55 10.10 -14.06
C GLN A 199 -17.60 11.09 -13.41
N SER A 200 -16.36 11.11 -13.84
CA SER A 200 -15.31 12.03 -13.38
C SER A 200 -15.69 13.50 -13.62
N GLY A 201 -16.29 13.82 -14.77
CA GLY A 201 -16.76 15.17 -15.09
C GLY A 201 -17.88 15.67 -14.17
N ALA A 202 -18.52 14.79 -13.40
CA ALA A 202 -19.53 15.12 -12.41
C ALA A 202 -18.97 15.26 -10.97
N LEU A 203 -17.65 15.16 -10.79
CA LEU A 203 -16.96 15.29 -9.51
C LEU A 203 -16.21 16.60 -9.43
N LEU A 204 -16.28 17.25 -8.28
CA LEU A 204 -15.46 18.38 -7.85
C LEU A 204 -14.41 17.85 -6.87
N GLU A 205 -13.15 17.90 -7.23
CA GLU A 205 -12.03 17.60 -6.36
C GLU A 205 -11.54 18.87 -5.68
N SER A 206 -11.32 18.84 -4.37
CA SER A 206 -10.77 19.97 -3.62
C SER A 206 -9.27 20.15 -3.87
N GLN A 207 -8.82 21.39 -3.94
CA GLN A 207 -7.39 21.73 -3.89
C GLN A 207 -6.81 21.50 -2.48
N ARG A 208 -7.65 21.62 -1.44
CA ARG A 208 -7.29 21.28 -0.07
C ARG A 208 -7.30 19.78 0.11
N VAL A 209 -6.24 19.24 0.70
CA VAL A 209 -6.13 17.82 1.05
C VAL A 209 -6.45 17.61 2.53
N ASP A 210 -6.94 16.44 2.89
CA ASP A 210 -7.13 16.05 4.28
C ASP A 210 -5.80 15.78 4.97
N GLN A 211 -4.95 15.01 4.31
CA GLN A 211 -3.59 14.69 4.75
C GLN A 211 -2.70 14.39 3.54
N VAL A 212 -1.43 14.70 3.69
CA VAL A 212 -0.35 14.20 2.84
C VAL A 212 0.49 13.26 3.69
N TYR A 213 0.89 12.12 3.16
CA TYR A 213 1.70 11.15 3.88
C TYR A 213 2.80 10.55 3.01
N GLN A 214 3.94 10.29 3.65
CA GLN A 214 5.04 9.52 3.08
C GLN A 214 4.86 8.06 3.50
N HIS A 215 4.76 7.17 2.53
CA HIS A 215 4.58 5.76 2.82
C HIS A 215 5.85 5.12 3.38
N GLN A 216 5.65 4.31 4.40
CA GLN A 216 6.70 3.52 5.03
C GLN A 216 6.45 2.02 4.87
N ALA A 217 7.54 1.25 4.88
CA ALA A 217 7.52 -0.17 5.18
C ALA A 217 7.83 -0.35 6.68
N LEU A 218 6.97 -1.07 7.38
CA LEU A 218 7.14 -1.36 8.81
C LEU A 218 7.51 -2.83 8.99
N PHE A 219 8.60 -3.09 9.69
CA PHE A 219 9.17 -4.42 9.90
C PHE A 219 8.99 -4.85 11.35
N ARG A 220 8.61 -6.09 11.55
CA ARG A 220 8.65 -6.71 12.86
C ARG A 220 10.12 -6.78 13.36
N PRO A 221 10.41 -6.51 14.64
CA PRO A 221 11.79 -6.47 15.15
C PRO A 221 12.61 -7.73 14.87
N GLU A 222 11.98 -8.93 14.97
CA GLU A 222 12.64 -10.22 14.74
C GLU A 222 12.48 -10.73 13.29
N SER A 223 12.10 -9.89 12.36
CA SER A 223 12.06 -10.27 10.94
C SER A 223 13.47 -10.55 10.43
N ALA A 224 13.63 -11.63 9.68
CA ALA A 224 14.89 -11.98 9.05
C ALA A 224 15.32 -10.94 8.00
N LEU A 225 14.35 -10.36 7.30
CA LEU A 225 14.60 -9.22 6.40
C LEU A 225 14.47 -7.92 7.19
N GLN A 226 15.54 -7.16 7.27
CA GLN A 226 15.62 -5.86 7.94
C GLN A 226 15.60 -4.68 6.94
N PRO A 227 15.25 -3.45 7.38
CA PRO A 227 15.13 -2.28 6.51
C PRO A 227 16.29 -2.03 5.55
N PRO A 228 17.59 -2.15 5.95
CA PRO A 228 18.69 -1.89 5.01
C PRO A 228 18.76 -2.88 3.85
N ALA A 229 18.48 -4.17 4.11
CA ALA A 229 18.46 -5.19 3.06
C ALA A 229 17.28 -4.96 2.09
N PHE A 230 16.11 -4.62 2.60
CA PHE A 230 14.95 -4.30 1.76
C PHE A 230 15.18 -3.03 0.94
N ALA A 231 15.80 -2.00 1.51
CA ALA A 231 16.15 -0.77 0.79
C ALA A 231 17.09 -1.07 -0.40
N GLU A 232 18.08 -1.97 -0.22
CA GLU A 232 18.97 -2.37 -1.31
C GLU A 232 18.21 -3.13 -2.41
N LEU A 233 17.24 -3.99 -2.07
CA LEU A 233 16.39 -4.67 -3.05
C LEU A 233 15.56 -3.66 -3.87
N LEU A 234 14.94 -2.66 -3.22
CA LEU A 234 14.20 -1.61 -3.91
C LEU A 234 15.11 -0.79 -4.85
N LYS A 235 16.33 -0.46 -4.39
CA LYS A 235 17.32 0.24 -5.19
C LYS A 235 17.77 -0.60 -6.40
N GLN A 236 17.98 -1.91 -6.23
CA GLN A 236 18.31 -2.82 -7.32
C GLN A 236 17.17 -2.90 -8.34
N LEU A 237 15.92 -3.02 -7.86
CA LEU A 237 14.73 -3.02 -8.70
C LEU A 237 14.63 -1.73 -9.53
N ASN A 238 15.08 -0.60 -8.97
CA ASN A 238 15.03 0.69 -9.65
C ASN A 238 16.20 0.94 -10.62
N ARG A 239 17.28 0.15 -10.58
CA ARG A 239 18.40 0.29 -11.55
C ARG A 239 17.92 0.20 -13.01
N ASN A 240 16.88 -0.61 -13.27
CA ASN A 240 16.23 -0.75 -14.56
C ASN A 240 14.92 0.05 -14.68
N ARG A 241 14.70 1.00 -13.79
CA ARG A 241 13.47 1.79 -13.69
C ARG A 241 12.20 0.94 -13.52
N GLN A 242 12.32 -0.27 -12.99
CA GLN A 242 11.18 -1.16 -12.81
C GLN A 242 10.23 -0.64 -11.71
N LEU A 243 10.80 -0.18 -10.59
CA LEU A 243 10.02 0.44 -9.51
C LEU A 243 9.35 1.73 -10.00
N ASP A 244 10.07 2.61 -10.70
CA ASP A 244 9.51 3.84 -11.27
C ASP A 244 8.32 3.56 -12.18
N LYS A 245 8.44 2.60 -13.10
CA LYS A 245 7.35 2.20 -14.01
C LYS A 245 6.13 1.65 -13.27
N LEU A 246 6.36 0.92 -12.17
CA LEU A 246 5.27 0.46 -11.31
C LEU A 246 4.57 1.66 -10.67
N LEU A 247 5.31 2.58 -10.05
CA LEU A 247 4.74 3.75 -9.38
C LEU A 247 4.00 4.69 -10.35
N GLU A 248 4.55 4.91 -11.55
CA GLU A 248 3.90 5.70 -12.62
C GLU A 248 2.55 5.10 -13.01
N ARG A 249 2.46 3.78 -13.15
CA ARG A 249 1.21 3.06 -13.50
C ARG A 249 0.10 3.27 -12.46
N TYR A 250 0.48 3.43 -11.20
CA TYR A 250 -0.43 3.63 -10.09
C TYR A 250 -0.60 5.11 -9.69
N HIS A 251 -0.13 6.06 -10.53
CA HIS A 251 -0.24 7.52 -10.30
C HIS A 251 0.46 8.02 -9.01
N LEU A 252 1.51 7.32 -8.58
CA LEU A 252 2.29 7.62 -7.37
C LEU A 252 3.59 8.38 -7.67
N ARG A 253 3.92 8.59 -8.93
CA ARG A 253 4.95 9.53 -9.39
C ARG A 253 4.37 10.39 -10.50
N ASP A 254 4.54 11.69 -10.34
CA ASP A 254 4.22 12.64 -11.40
C ASP A 254 5.41 12.68 -12.37
N ALA A 255 5.20 12.29 -13.62
CA ALA A 255 6.22 12.33 -14.67
C ALA A 255 6.80 13.74 -14.91
N SER A 256 6.16 14.78 -14.39
CA SER A 256 6.62 16.17 -14.48
C SER A 256 7.78 16.50 -13.53
N ARG A 257 7.91 15.80 -12.40
CA ARG A 257 8.99 16.04 -11.40
C ARG A 257 10.34 15.43 -11.81
N LEU A 258 10.37 14.52 -12.78
CA LEU A 258 11.59 13.87 -13.26
C LEU A 258 12.41 14.72 -14.27
N ARG A 259 11.97 15.95 -14.58
CA ARG A 259 12.67 16.86 -15.51
C ARG A 259 13.46 17.98 -14.82
N SER A 260 13.57 17.96 -13.50
CA SER A 260 14.22 19.02 -12.72
C SER A 260 15.42 18.57 -11.88
N ASP A 261 16.02 17.38 -12.17
CA ASP A 261 17.30 16.96 -11.59
C ASP A 261 18.35 16.69 -12.67
#